data_5971f60814c28761f4d8638b7d8c02ed
#
_entry.id   5971f60814c28761f4d8638b7d8c02ed
#
_cell.length_a   1.000
_cell.length_b   1.000
_cell.length_c   1.000
_cell.angle_alpha   90.00
_cell.angle_beta   90.00
_cell.angle_gamma   90.00
#
_symmetry.space_group_name_H-M   'P 1'
#
loop_
_entity.id
_entity.type
_entity.pdbx_description
1 polymer ?
#
loop_
_entity_poly.entity_id
_entity_poly.type
_entity_poly.pdbx_seq_one_letter_code
_entity_poly.pdbx_strand_id
1 'polypeptide(L)'
;MNAMPSWHAPHWQRLQPALAEGRLPHALLLGGPAGLGKRVFAERLVARLLCGAPQADSACGQCRGCRLRTAETHPDLYRIGLALNREGKLRSEIVIDQIRGVCERLTLASQLGGWRIALIDPADVLNAAAGNALLKTLEEPPAAALLILLADHPERLPATVRSRCRYLSFRLPAPAAAADWLQAQGLAGDGAQALDAADGNPGLAARYLREDALPRREAVRSELAQLLVQRADALVLAQAWSQDEPRQRLQFAAQWLAREARAASVGVRGPLASGRDTATLVRWFDQANLARELLRGPVRSDLVLLDFLSLRAVAA
;
A
#
# COMPACT_ATOMS: atom_id res chain seq x y z
N MET A 1 -15.41 1.21 15.84
CA MET A 1 -14.33 0.41 15.18
C MET A 1 -14.97 -0.40 14.08
N ASN A 2 -14.58 -0.20 12.82
CA ASN A 2 -15.10 -1.00 11.71
C ASN A 2 -14.79 -2.49 11.92
N ALA A 3 -15.75 -3.37 11.57
CA ALA A 3 -15.54 -4.81 11.63
C ALA A 3 -14.29 -5.20 10.86
N MET A 4 -13.56 -6.19 11.38
CA MET A 4 -12.36 -6.71 10.72
C MET A 4 -12.76 -7.34 9.38
N PRO A 5 -12.11 -6.97 8.26
CA PRO A 5 -12.36 -7.63 6.99
C PRO A 5 -12.18 -9.14 7.08
N SER A 6 -13.06 -9.91 6.41
CA SER A 6 -13.05 -11.39 6.50
C SER A 6 -11.70 -12.01 6.10
N TRP A 7 -10.98 -11.42 5.15
CA TRP A 7 -9.66 -11.89 4.72
C TRP A 7 -8.54 -11.67 5.75
N HIS A 8 -8.79 -10.92 6.83
CA HIS A 8 -7.85 -10.82 7.95
C HIS A 8 -7.97 -12.00 8.92
N ALA A 9 -9.13 -12.69 8.95
CA ALA A 9 -9.40 -13.75 9.91
C ALA A 9 -8.33 -14.86 9.94
N PRO A 10 -7.82 -15.36 8.80
CA PRO A 10 -6.77 -16.39 8.84
C PRO A 10 -5.47 -15.93 9.50
N HIS A 11 -5.08 -14.65 9.32
CA HIS A 11 -3.91 -14.09 9.99
C HIS A 11 -4.14 -13.93 11.48
N TRP A 12 -5.33 -13.47 11.86
CA TRP A 12 -5.71 -13.31 13.26
C TRP A 12 -5.72 -14.65 13.99
N GLN A 13 -6.36 -15.66 13.43
CA GLN A 13 -6.41 -17.03 13.97
C GLN A 13 -5.01 -17.62 14.17
N ARG A 14 -4.07 -17.37 13.25
CA ARG A 14 -2.67 -17.83 13.39
C ARG A 14 -1.92 -17.17 14.54
N LEU A 15 -2.29 -15.93 14.91
CA LEU A 15 -1.65 -15.22 16.02
C LEU A 15 -2.32 -15.50 17.37
N GLN A 16 -3.56 -15.94 17.42
CA GLN A 16 -4.32 -16.17 18.65
C GLN A 16 -3.61 -17.06 19.67
N PRO A 17 -3.06 -18.25 19.34
CA PRO A 17 -2.35 -19.08 20.31
C PRO A 17 -1.15 -18.34 20.92
N ALA A 18 -0.37 -17.69 20.09
CA ALA A 18 0.82 -16.93 20.53
C ALA A 18 0.43 -15.70 21.37
N LEU A 19 -0.71 -15.07 21.08
CA LEU A 19 -1.28 -13.98 21.87
C LEU A 19 -1.73 -14.46 23.26
N ALA A 20 -2.40 -15.61 23.33
CA ALA A 20 -2.89 -16.18 24.59
C ALA A 20 -1.73 -16.61 25.50
N GLU A 21 -0.64 -17.12 24.93
CA GLU A 21 0.52 -17.59 25.65
C GLU A 21 1.58 -16.50 25.90
N GLY A 22 1.36 -15.27 25.41
CA GLY A 22 2.33 -14.17 25.52
C GLY A 22 3.62 -14.40 24.74
N ARG A 23 3.62 -15.31 23.75
CA ARG A 23 4.79 -15.76 22.97
C ARG A 23 4.73 -15.32 21.51
N LEU A 24 4.37 -14.07 21.28
CA LEU A 24 4.40 -13.52 19.92
C LEU A 24 5.83 -13.50 19.35
N PRO A 25 6.00 -13.67 18.04
CA PRO A 25 7.25 -13.35 17.37
C PRO A 25 7.66 -11.90 17.67
N HIS A 26 8.94 -11.67 17.90
CA HIS A 26 9.48 -10.33 18.19
C HIS A 26 9.36 -9.35 17.03
N ALA A 27 9.18 -9.85 15.79
CA ALA A 27 9.01 -9.03 14.59
C ALA A 27 7.97 -9.62 13.64
N LEU A 28 7.02 -8.80 13.21
CA LEU A 28 6.01 -9.12 12.21
C LEU A 28 6.22 -8.23 10.98
N LEU A 29 6.22 -8.84 9.79
CA LEU A 29 6.18 -8.14 8.52
C LEU A 29 4.81 -8.37 7.86
N LEU A 30 3.98 -7.32 7.82
CA LEU A 30 2.69 -7.32 7.15
C LEU A 30 2.91 -6.81 5.72
N GLY A 31 3.01 -7.72 4.76
CA GLY A 31 3.35 -7.39 3.38
C GLY A 31 2.25 -7.74 2.39
N GLY A 32 2.16 -6.96 1.32
CA GLY A 32 1.23 -7.13 0.22
C GLY A 32 0.63 -5.80 -0.27
N PRO A 33 -0.16 -5.79 -1.35
CA PRO A 33 -0.64 -4.56 -1.98
C PRO A 33 -1.30 -3.57 -1.00
N ALA A 34 -1.18 -2.26 -1.28
CA ALA A 34 -1.93 -1.22 -0.58
C ALA A 34 -3.43 -1.50 -0.64
N GLY A 35 -4.21 -0.98 0.31
CA GLY A 35 -5.67 -1.11 0.30
C GLY A 35 -6.23 -2.40 0.91
N LEU A 36 -5.39 -3.36 1.33
CA LEU A 36 -5.84 -4.62 1.93
C LEU A 36 -6.03 -4.57 3.46
N GLY A 37 -5.91 -3.37 4.05
CA GLY A 37 -6.18 -3.16 5.47
C GLY A 37 -5.06 -3.57 6.41
N LYS A 38 -3.81 -3.71 5.95
CA LYS A 38 -2.64 -4.04 6.80
C LYS A 38 -2.54 -3.14 8.04
N ARG A 39 -2.73 -1.82 7.85
CA ARG A 39 -2.72 -0.85 8.95
C ARG A 39 -3.84 -1.11 9.95
N VAL A 40 -5.06 -1.40 9.49
CA VAL A 40 -6.20 -1.75 10.36
C VAL A 40 -5.91 -2.99 11.18
N PHE A 41 -5.30 -4.00 10.56
CA PHE A 41 -4.87 -5.22 11.24
C PHE A 41 -3.81 -4.92 12.31
N ALA A 42 -2.76 -4.16 11.96
CA ALA A 42 -1.69 -3.78 12.89
C ALA A 42 -2.25 -2.97 14.08
N GLU A 43 -3.12 -2.00 13.82
CA GLU A 43 -3.75 -1.19 14.88
C GLU A 43 -4.62 -2.02 15.84
N ARG A 44 -5.33 -3.02 15.32
CA ARG A 44 -6.09 -3.95 16.15
C ARG A 44 -5.17 -4.79 17.03
N LEU A 45 -4.07 -5.30 16.48
CA LEU A 45 -3.06 -6.06 17.24
C LEU A 45 -2.41 -5.20 18.32
N VAL A 46 -1.98 -4.00 17.98
CA VAL A 46 -1.43 -3.01 18.92
C VAL A 46 -2.43 -2.71 20.04
N ALA A 47 -3.69 -2.45 19.68
CA ALA A 47 -4.74 -2.17 20.66
C ALA A 47 -4.93 -3.33 21.65
N ARG A 48 -4.91 -4.57 21.15
CA ARG A 48 -5.06 -5.78 21.98
C ARG A 48 -3.88 -5.97 22.93
N LEU A 49 -2.65 -5.72 22.45
CA LEU A 49 -1.41 -5.92 23.23
C LEU A 49 -1.21 -4.85 24.33
N LEU A 50 -1.59 -3.61 24.04
CA LEU A 50 -1.45 -2.49 24.98
C LEU A 50 -2.67 -2.32 25.90
N CYS A 51 -3.66 -3.19 25.78
CA CYS A 51 -4.87 -3.16 26.62
C CYS A 51 -4.60 -3.84 27.96
N GLY A 52 -4.81 -3.15 29.07
CA GLY A 52 -4.67 -3.70 30.41
C GLY A 52 -5.77 -4.71 30.82
N ALA A 53 -6.90 -4.76 30.08
CA ALA A 53 -8.01 -5.69 30.32
C ALA A 53 -8.61 -6.15 28.97
N PRO A 54 -7.86 -6.89 28.14
CA PRO A 54 -8.32 -7.30 26.85
C PRO A 54 -9.46 -8.32 26.92
N GLN A 55 -10.42 -8.22 26.01
CA GLN A 55 -11.56 -9.12 25.90
C GLN A 55 -11.38 -9.99 24.65
N ALA A 56 -11.16 -11.29 24.82
CA ALA A 56 -10.90 -12.21 23.73
C ALA A 56 -9.98 -11.60 22.63
N ASP A 57 -10.53 -11.20 21.50
CA ASP A 57 -9.81 -10.68 20.33
C ASP A 57 -9.74 -9.16 20.22
N SER A 58 -10.23 -8.45 21.23
CA SER A 58 -10.35 -6.99 21.20
C SER A 58 -9.79 -6.31 22.44
N ALA A 59 -9.42 -5.03 22.27
CA ALA A 59 -9.13 -4.16 23.37
C ALA A 59 -10.45 -3.70 24.07
N CYS A 60 -10.42 -3.51 25.38
CA CYS A 60 -11.61 -3.08 26.14
C CYS A 60 -12.08 -1.65 25.81
N GLY A 61 -11.22 -0.82 25.20
CA GLY A 61 -11.52 0.58 24.84
C GLY A 61 -11.50 1.59 26.00
N GLN A 62 -11.48 1.15 27.23
CA GLN A 62 -11.74 2.02 28.41
C GLN A 62 -10.54 2.15 29.36
N CYS A 63 -9.63 1.18 29.41
CA CYS A 63 -8.50 1.21 30.32
C CYS A 63 -7.50 2.34 29.98
N ARG A 64 -6.57 2.60 30.89
CA ARG A 64 -5.54 3.64 30.73
C ARG A 64 -4.76 3.47 29.40
N GLY A 65 -4.30 2.24 29.09
CA GLY A 65 -3.59 1.94 27.82
C GLY A 65 -4.44 2.24 26.61
N CYS A 66 -5.72 1.86 26.58
CA CYS A 66 -6.63 2.16 25.48
C CYS A 66 -6.83 3.66 25.27
N ARG A 67 -7.03 4.44 26.36
CA ARG A 67 -7.19 5.90 26.28
C ARG A 67 -5.93 6.59 25.75
N LEU A 68 -4.76 6.24 26.29
CA LEU A 68 -3.49 6.80 25.84
C LEU A 68 -3.19 6.44 24.36
N ARG A 69 -3.47 5.21 23.95
CA ARG A 69 -3.35 4.82 22.55
C ARG A 69 -4.27 5.62 21.62
N THR A 70 -5.52 5.83 22.03
CA THR A 70 -6.48 6.61 21.24
C THR A 70 -6.08 8.09 21.17
N ALA A 71 -5.46 8.62 22.24
CA ALA A 71 -4.91 9.97 22.27
C ALA A 71 -3.53 10.08 21.62
N GLU A 72 -3.01 8.99 21.02
CA GLU A 72 -1.65 8.90 20.38
C GLU A 72 -0.48 9.24 21.33
N THR A 73 -0.70 9.12 22.63
CA THR A 73 0.29 9.46 23.69
C THR A 73 0.74 8.23 24.50
N HIS A 74 0.52 7.01 24.00
CA HIS A 74 0.92 5.80 24.73
C HIS A 74 2.44 5.69 24.79
N PRO A 75 3.06 5.65 25.99
CA PRO A 75 4.52 5.74 26.14
C PRO A 75 5.28 4.53 25.59
N ASP A 76 4.61 3.37 25.49
CA ASP A 76 5.21 2.12 25.01
C ASP A 76 4.82 1.82 23.53
N LEU A 77 4.27 2.81 22.80
CA LEU A 77 3.96 2.71 21.38
C LEU A 77 4.74 3.75 20.58
N TYR A 78 5.60 3.28 19.71
CA TYR A 78 6.43 4.12 18.85
C TYR A 78 5.99 3.96 17.39
N ARG A 79 5.57 5.07 16.78
CA ARG A 79 5.16 5.10 15.38
C ARG A 79 6.25 5.75 14.55
N ILE A 80 6.73 5.02 13.56
CA ILE A 80 7.77 5.47 12.64
C ILE A 80 7.18 5.53 11.24
N GLY A 81 7.27 6.69 10.62
CA GLY A 81 6.84 6.95 9.25
C GLY A 81 7.73 7.97 8.58
N LEU A 82 7.32 8.42 7.41
CA LEU A 82 8.00 9.50 6.72
C LEU A 82 7.93 10.78 7.58
N ALA A 83 9.08 11.38 7.83
CA ALA A 83 9.22 12.61 8.61
C ALA A 83 9.47 13.81 7.69
N LEU A 84 9.22 15.01 8.20
CA LEU A 84 9.63 16.24 7.54
C LEU A 84 11.16 16.38 7.61
N ASN A 85 11.77 16.89 6.55
CA ASN A 85 13.17 17.29 6.55
C ASN A 85 13.35 18.67 7.22
N ARG A 86 14.59 19.17 7.28
CA ARG A 86 14.89 20.49 7.87
C ARG A 86 14.21 21.66 7.15
N GLU A 87 13.81 21.45 5.91
CA GLU A 87 13.12 22.44 5.07
C GLU A 87 11.58 22.34 5.16
N GLY A 88 11.05 21.46 6.03
CA GLY A 88 9.61 21.24 6.17
C GLY A 88 8.99 20.39 5.07
N LYS A 89 9.78 19.76 4.20
CA LYS A 89 9.30 18.85 3.15
C LYS A 89 9.25 17.40 3.66
N LEU A 90 8.21 16.68 3.28
CA LEU A 90 8.10 15.25 3.59
C LEU A 90 9.25 14.50 2.90
N ARG A 91 9.98 13.68 3.68
CA ARG A 91 11.02 12.80 3.14
C ARG A 91 10.40 11.69 2.30
N SER A 92 11.16 11.18 1.35
CA SER A 92 10.79 9.98 0.57
C SER A 92 11.21 8.68 1.24
N GLU A 93 12.03 8.76 2.29
CA GLU A 93 12.63 7.62 2.97
C GLU A 93 12.59 7.76 4.50
N ILE A 94 12.56 6.64 5.19
CA ILE A 94 12.82 6.55 6.62
C ILE A 94 14.33 6.40 6.83
N VAL A 95 14.91 7.30 7.62
CA VAL A 95 16.36 7.42 7.81
C VAL A 95 16.83 6.73 9.08
N ILE A 96 18.13 6.43 9.15
CA ILE A 96 18.78 5.68 10.22
C ILE A 96 18.52 6.24 11.63
N ASP A 97 18.50 7.58 11.80
CA ASP A 97 18.32 8.20 13.12
C ASP A 97 16.94 7.88 13.73
N GLN A 98 15.89 7.81 12.89
CA GLN A 98 14.55 7.42 13.34
C GLN A 98 14.56 5.98 13.87
N ILE A 99 15.27 5.10 13.20
CA ILE A 99 15.36 3.67 13.57
C ILE A 99 16.23 3.47 14.82
N ARG A 100 17.40 4.13 14.91
CA ARG A 100 18.23 4.08 16.11
C ARG A 100 17.45 4.54 17.35
N GLY A 101 16.77 5.67 17.26
CA GLY A 101 15.97 6.19 18.36
C GLY A 101 14.85 5.25 18.82
N VAL A 102 14.21 4.51 17.92
CA VAL A 102 13.19 3.54 18.32
C VAL A 102 13.81 2.24 18.87
N CYS A 103 14.91 1.77 18.30
CA CYS A 103 15.62 0.60 18.84
C CYS A 103 16.09 0.84 20.28
N GLU A 104 16.66 2.00 20.58
CA GLU A 104 17.04 2.39 21.95
C GLU A 104 15.83 2.39 22.90
N ARG A 105 14.72 2.97 22.49
CA ARG A 105 13.48 2.99 23.30
C ARG A 105 12.93 1.59 23.56
N LEU A 106 13.06 0.66 22.61
CA LEU A 106 12.64 -0.72 22.80
C LEU A 106 13.47 -1.46 23.85
N THR A 107 14.70 -1.01 24.19
CA THR A 107 15.51 -1.62 25.26
C THR A 107 15.14 -1.12 26.65
N LEU A 108 14.44 0.02 26.77
CA LEU A 108 14.03 0.56 28.05
C LEU A 108 12.94 -0.29 28.71
N ALA A 109 12.69 -0.13 30.00
CA ALA A 109 11.58 -0.77 30.67
C ALA A 109 10.22 -0.20 30.18
N SER A 110 9.19 -1.06 30.07
CA SER A 110 7.82 -0.59 29.77
C SER A 110 7.32 0.30 30.89
N GLN A 111 6.69 1.43 30.53
CA GLN A 111 6.16 2.39 31.50
C GLN A 111 4.78 2.00 32.07
N LEU A 112 4.01 1.19 31.35
CA LEU A 112 2.70 0.71 31.80
C LEU A 112 2.68 -0.79 32.10
N GLY A 113 3.84 -1.46 32.02
CA GLY A 113 3.95 -2.92 32.08
C GLY A 113 3.45 -3.57 30.80
N GLY A 114 4.09 -4.63 30.32
CA GLY A 114 3.71 -5.36 29.12
C GLY A 114 4.56 -5.01 27.90
N TRP A 115 3.93 -4.99 26.73
CA TRP A 115 4.62 -4.87 25.44
C TRP A 115 5.10 -3.44 25.15
N ARG A 116 6.29 -3.32 24.55
CA ARG A 116 6.79 -2.13 23.86
C ARG A 116 6.71 -2.41 22.37
N ILE A 117 6.02 -1.55 21.64
CA ILE A 117 5.70 -1.81 20.25
C ILE A 117 6.26 -0.69 19.38
N ALA A 118 7.03 -1.06 18.35
CA ALA A 118 7.39 -0.16 17.25
C ALA A 118 6.60 -0.53 16.00
N LEU A 119 5.83 0.40 15.49
CA LEU A 119 5.09 0.30 14.25
C LEU A 119 5.79 1.15 13.18
N ILE A 120 6.33 0.49 12.15
CA ILE A 120 7.05 1.13 11.05
C ILE A 120 6.16 1.07 9.80
N ASP A 121 5.70 2.23 9.31
CA ASP A 121 4.75 2.34 8.21
C ASP A 121 4.96 3.63 7.39
N PRO A 122 5.38 3.54 6.13
CA PRO A 122 5.67 2.32 5.36
C PRO A 122 7.11 1.82 5.59
N ALA A 123 7.31 0.52 5.76
CA ALA A 123 8.63 -0.06 5.99
C ALA A 123 9.46 -0.24 4.70
N ASP A 124 8.81 -0.37 3.56
CA ASP A 124 9.45 -0.54 2.24
C ASP A 124 10.13 0.73 1.69
N VAL A 125 10.09 1.83 2.45
CA VAL A 125 10.87 3.04 2.19
C VAL A 125 12.01 3.26 3.19
N LEU A 126 12.36 2.25 3.97
CA LEU A 126 13.59 2.25 4.76
C LEU A 126 14.80 2.34 3.83
N ASN A 127 15.69 3.31 4.03
CA ASN A 127 16.95 3.29 3.31
C ASN A 127 17.89 2.18 3.84
N ALA A 128 18.94 1.85 3.10
CA ALA A 128 19.83 0.76 3.44
C ALA A 128 20.43 0.87 4.87
N ALA A 129 20.82 2.08 5.28
CA ALA A 129 21.39 2.33 6.59
C ALA A 129 20.35 2.12 7.72
N ALA A 130 19.09 2.55 7.50
CA ALA A 130 17.99 2.32 8.43
C ALA A 130 17.63 0.83 8.54
N GLY A 131 17.58 0.12 7.40
CA GLY A 131 17.39 -1.32 7.38
C GLY A 131 18.48 -2.08 8.18
N ASN A 132 19.75 -1.70 8.00
CA ASN A 132 20.86 -2.29 8.73
C ASN A 132 20.80 -1.99 10.25
N ALA A 133 20.34 -0.79 10.64
CA ALA A 133 20.20 -0.44 12.06
C ALA A 133 19.16 -1.30 12.80
N LEU A 134 18.17 -1.86 12.09
CA LEU A 134 17.21 -2.80 12.68
C LEU A 134 17.81 -4.18 13.00
N LEU A 135 18.88 -4.61 12.30
CA LEU A 135 19.36 -5.98 12.35
C LEU A 135 19.72 -6.43 13.76
N LYS A 136 20.42 -5.57 14.54
CA LYS A 136 20.78 -5.91 15.92
C LYS A 136 19.55 -6.21 16.78
N THR A 137 18.50 -5.39 16.69
CA THR A 137 17.25 -5.58 17.45
C THR A 137 16.47 -6.80 16.96
N LEU A 138 16.58 -7.15 15.67
CA LEU A 138 15.97 -8.35 15.11
C LEU A 138 16.69 -9.64 15.49
N GLU A 139 18.01 -9.59 15.71
CA GLU A 139 18.83 -10.73 16.10
C GLU A 139 18.80 -10.96 17.62
N GLU A 140 18.83 -9.88 18.40
CA GLU A 140 18.81 -9.89 19.87
C GLU A 140 17.61 -9.07 20.38
N PRO A 141 16.38 -9.58 20.23
CA PRO A 141 15.19 -8.82 20.57
C PRO A 141 15.06 -8.61 22.08
N PRO A 142 14.83 -7.37 22.55
CA PRO A 142 14.55 -7.13 23.95
C PRO A 142 13.28 -7.86 24.40
N ALA A 143 13.25 -8.34 25.64
CA ALA A 143 12.08 -9.00 26.20
C ALA A 143 10.84 -8.12 26.10
N ALA A 144 9.69 -8.69 25.73
CA ALA A 144 8.42 -7.97 25.54
C ALA A 144 8.50 -6.77 24.57
N ALA A 145 9.40 -6.82 23.58
CA ALA A 145 9.44 -5.88 22.46
C ALA A 145 8.84 -6.52 21.20
N LEU A 146 8.07 -5.74 20.44
CA LEU A 146 7.47 -6.16 19.19
C LEU A 146 7.71 -5.10 18.11
N LEU A 147 8.32 -5.52 17.00
CA LEU A 147 8.44 -4.74 15.77
C LEU A 147 7.31 -5.14 14.82
N ILE A 148 6.55 -4.18 14.32
CA ILE A 148 5.54 -4.39 13.29
C ILE A 148 5.93 -3.54 12.08
N LEU A 149 6.28 -4.20 10.99
CA LEU A 149 6.67 -3.58 9.73
C LEU A 149 5.50 -3.71 8.73
N LEU A 150 5.05 -2.60 8.17
CA LEU A 150 4.02 -2.58 7.11
C LEU A 150 4.70 -2.25 5.79
N ALA A 151 4.54 -3.11 4.79
CA ALA A 151 5.13 -2.92 3.48
C ALA A 151 4.11 -3.20 2.37
N ASP A 152 3.95 -2.25 1.46
CA ASP A 152 3.17 -2.46 0.24
C ASP A 152 3.99 -3.24 -0.80
N HIS A 153 5.31 -3.06 -0.77
CA HIS A 153 6.32 -3.70 -1.61
C HIS A 153 7.38 -4.39 -0.74
N PRO A 154 7.06 -5.52 -0.08
CA PRO A 154 7.97 -6.18 0.86
C PRO A 154 9.29 -6.64 0.20
N GLU A 155 9.32 -6.81 -1.12
CA GLU A 155 10.52 -7.13 -1.90
C GLU A 155 11.57 -6.01 -1.89
N ARG A 156 11.18 -4.76 -1.59
CA ARG A 156 12.11 -3.62 -1.45
C ARG A 156 12.88 -3.63 -0.14
N LEU A 157 12.36 -4.32 0.87
CA LEU A 157 13.09 -4.52 2.12
C LEU A 157 14.31 -5.42 1.92
N PRO A 158 15.44 -5.13 2.58
CA PRO A 158 16.61 -6.01 2.55
C PRO A 158 16.22 -7.45 2.95
N ALA A 159 16.75 -8.43 2.24
CA ALA A 159 16.51 -9.85 2.54
C ALA A 159 16.88 -10.21 3.97
N THR A 160 17.94 -9.57 4.52
CA THR A 160 18.40 -9.72 5.91
C THR A 160 17.35 -9.28 6.94
N VAL A 161 16.56 -8.25 6.67
CA VAL A 161 15.44 -7.81 7.51
C VAL A 161 14.27 -8.78 7.35
N ARG A 162 13.89 -9.09 6.09
CA ARG A 162 12.75 -9.99 5.82
C ARG A 162 12.89 -11.38 6.43
N SER A 163 14.09 -11.96 6.38
CA SER A 163 14.36 -13.31 6.91
C SER A 163 14.21 -13.43 8.43
N ARG A 164 14.29 -12.30 9.15
CA ARG A 164 14.17 -12.24 10.61
C ARG A 164 12.78 -11.85 11.10
N CYS A 165 11.86 -11.58 10.19
CA CYS A 165 10.47 -11.22 10.49
C CYS A 165 9.53 -12.39 10.21
N ARG A 166 8.53 -12.59 11.06
CA ARG A 166 7.41 -13.46 10.74
C ARG A 166 6.55 -12.78 9.68
N TYR A 167 6.55 -13.30 8.47
CA TYR A 167 5.82 -12.73 7.35
C TYR A 167 4.33 -13.10 7.38
N LEU A 168 3.47 -12.09 7.31
CA LEU A 168 2.03 -12.20 7.10
C LEU A 168 1.70 -11.62 5.71
N SER A 169 1.43 -12.50 4.75
CA SER A 169 1.15 -12.12 3.37
C SER A 169 -0.32 -11.73 3.18
N PHE A 170 -0.57 -10.45 3.01
CA PHE A 170 -1.89 -9.91 2.66
C PHE A 170 -2.09 -10.04 1.14
N ARG A 171 -3.09 -10.82 0.76
CA ARG A 171 -3.45 -11.07 -0.65
C ARG A 171 -4.84 -10.53 -0.93
N LEU A 172 -5.13 -10.33 -2.22
CA LEU A 172 -6.47 -9.99 -2.67
C LEU A 172 -7.47 -11.03 -2.13
N PRO A 173 -8.58 -10.59 -1.54
CA PRO A 173 -9.64 -11.49 -1.10
C PRO A 173 -10.36 -12.13 -2.29
N ALA A 174 -11.18 -13.13 -2.01
CA ALA A 174 -12.12 -13.67 -3.00
C ALA A 174 -13.07 -12.54 -3.48
N PRO A 175 -13.47 -12.53 -4.77
CA PRO A 175 -14.31 -11.46 -5.33
C PRO A 175 -15.58 -11.17 -4.54
N ALA A 176 -16.28 -12.21 -4.05
CA ALA A 176 -17.46 -12.05 -3.22
C ALA A 176 -17.15 -11.31 -1.89
N ALA A 177 -16.08 -11.70 -1.20
CA ALA A 177 -15.68 -11.04 0.05
C ALA A 177 -15.26 -9.57 -0.16
N ALA A 178 -14.66 -9.26 -1.30
CA ALA A 178 -14.34 -7.87 -1.67
C ALA A 178 -15.61 -7.05 -1.93
N ALA A 179 -16.58 -7.62 -2.65
CA ALA A 179 -17.86 -6.98 -2.96
C ALA A 179 -18.70 -6.74 -1.69
N ASP A 180 -18.84 -7.76 -0.83
CA ASP A 180 -19.57 -7.66 0.43
C ASP A 180 -18.98 -6.58 1.34
N TRP A 181 -17.66 -6.54 1.44
CA TRP A 181 -16.97 -5.53 2.25
C TRP A 181 -17.17 -4.13 1.69
N LEU A 182 -17.05 -3.96 0.36
CA LEU A 182 -17.22 -2.67 -0.30
C LEU A 182 -18.65 -2.15 -0.13
N GLN A 183 -19.65 -3.03 -0.28
CA GLN A 183 -21.06 -2.71 -0.04
C GLN A 183 -21.29 -2.26 1.41
N ALA A 184 -20.68 -2.95 2.38
CA ALA A 184 -20.77 -2.58 3.79
C ALA A 184 -20.14 -1.21 4.14
N GLN A 185 -19.32 -0.62 3.24
CA GLN A 185 -18.81 0.74 3.42
C GLN A 185 -19.87 1.82 3.13
N GLY A 186 -20.98 1.50 2.48
CA GLY A 186 -22.06 2.43 2.17
C GLY A 186 -21.65 3.58 1.24
N LEU A 187 -20.65 3.35 0.38
CA LEU A 187 -20.15 4.38 -0.55
C LEU A 187 -21.08 4.50 -1.76
N ALA A 188 -21.30 5.73 -2.21
CA ALA A 188 -22.05 6.00 -3.44
C ALA A 188 -21.25 5.56 -4.68
N GLY A 189 -21.96 5.15 -5.74
CA GLY A 189 -21.39 4.75 -7.01
C GLY A 189 -21.45 3.25 -7.29
N ASP A 190 -20.92 2.85 -8.45
CA ASP A 190 -20.91 1.45 -8.90
C ASP A 190 -19.74 0.69 -8.27
N GLY A 191 -20.04 -0.09 -7.22
CA GLY A 191 -19.05 -0.90 -6.53
C GLY A 191 -18.43 -2.00 -7.41
N ALA A 192 -19.18 -2.56 -8.36
CA ALA A 192 -18.65 -3.57 -9.27
C ALA A 192 -17.64 -2.95 -10.25
N GLN A 193 -17.98 -1.79 -10.82
CA GLN A 193 -17.08 -1.04 -11.69
C GLN A 193 -15.83 -0.57 -10.93
N ALA A 194 -15.98 -0.16 -9.66
CA ALA A 194 -14.84 0.23 -8.82
C ALA A 194 -13.91 -0.93 -8.52
N LEU A 195 -14.45 -2.12 -8.20
CA LEU A 195 -13.66 -3.34 -8.01
C LEU A 195 -12.96 -3.78 -9.30
N ASP A 196 -13.63 -3.69 -10.43
CA ASP A 196 -13.01 -3.93 -11.73
C ASP A 196 -11.87 -2.95 -12.00
N ALA A 197 -12.06 -1.66 -11.72
CA ALA A 197 -11.02 -0.64 -11.85
C ALA A 197 -9.85 -0.83 -10.89
N ALA A 198 -10.08 -1.49 -9.76
CA ALA A 198 -9.10 -1.77 -8.72
C ALA A 198 -8.48 -3.18 -8.82
N ASP A 199 -8.72 -3.92 -9.92
CA ASP A 199 -8.28 -5.31 -10.11
C ASP A 199 -8.64 -6.20 -8.90
N GLY A 200 -9.85 -6.03 -8.36
CA GLY A 200 -10.36 -6.78 -7.21
C GLY A 200 -9.87 -6.31 -5.83
N ASN A 201 -9.13 -5.21 -5.77
CA ASN A 201 -8.65 -4.66 -4.50
C ASN A 201 -9.73 -3.80 -3.81
N PRO A 202 -10.32 -4.24 -2.68
CA PRO A 202 -11.47 -3.55 -2.11
C PRO A 202 -11.15 -2.17 -1.53
N GLY A 203 -9.99 -1.99 -0.93
CA GLY A 203 -9.60 -0.69 -0.37
C GLY A 203 -9.24 0.32 -1.45
N LEU A 204 -8.66 -0.12 -2.57
CA LEU A 204 -8.42 0.72 -3.73
C LEU A 204 -9.75 1.09 -4.40
N ALA A 205 -10.69 0.14 -4.55
CA ALA A 205 -12.04 0.38 -5.05
C ALA A 205 -12.79 1.41 -4.19
N ALA A 206 -12.76 1.25 -2.86
CA ALA A 206 -13.35 2.22 -1.94
C ALA A 206 -12.73 3.62 -2.07
N ARG A 207 -11.42 3.71 -2.33
CA ARG A 207 -10.76 4.98 -2.61
C ARG A 207 -11.26 5.60 -3.92
N TYR A 208 -11.36 4.83 -4.99
CA TYR A 208 -11.87 5.31 -6.27
C TYR A 208 -13.31 5.84 -6.19
N LEU A 209 -14.16 5.20 -5.37
CA LEU A 209 -15.52 5.71 -5.13
C LEU A 209 -15.52 7.03 -4.35
N ARG A 210 -14.67 7.16 -3.30
CA ARG A 210 -14.60 8.41 -2.51
C ARG A 210 -14.02 9.59 -3.28
N GLU A 211 -13.07 9.32 -4.17
CA GLU A 211 -12.38 10.32 -5.00
C GLU A 211 -13.09 10.59 -6.34
N ASP A 212 -14.22 9.92 -6.59
CA ASP A 212 -14.93 9.95 -7.89
C ASP A 212 -13.97 9.72 -9.08
N ALA A 213 -13.14 8.69 -8.98
CA ALA A 213 -12.06 8.44 -9.94
C ALA A 213 -12.52 7.63 -11.18
N LEU A 214 -13.73 7.05 -11.16
CA LEU A 214 -14.23 6.23 -12.27
C LEU A 214 -14.45 7.02 -13.58
N PRO A 215 -14.98 8.26 -13.56
CA PRO A 215 -15.04 9.11 -14.76
C PRO A 215 -13.65 9.37 -15.36
N ARG A 216 -12.63 9.61 -14.52
CA ARG A 216 -11.24 9.79 -14.98
C ARG A 216 -10.70 8.52 -15.67
N ARG A 217 -11.02 7.34 -15.13
CA ARG A 217 -10.63 6.07 -15.75
C ARG A 217 -11.23 5.92 -17.17
N GLU A 218 -12.49 6.28 -17.32
CA GLU A 218 -13.16 6.22 -18.62
C GLU A 218 -12.64 7.28 -19.59
N ALA A 219 -12.34 8.49 -19.10
CA ALA A 219 -11.67 9.51 -19.89
C ALA A 219 -10.31 9.01 -20.43
N VAL A 220 -9.49 8.41 -19.58
CA VAL A 220 -8.20 7.81 -19.99
C VAL A 220 -8.39 6.74 -21.07
N ARG A 221 -9.43 5.88 -20.96
CA ARG A 221 -9.74 4.88 -21.98
C ARG A 221 -10.02 5.54 -23.33
N SER A 222 -10.91 6.54 -23.33
CA SER A 222 -11.31 7.26 -24.54
C SER A 222 -10.15 8.02 -25.17
N GLU A 223 -9.36 8.72 -24.36
CA GLU A 223 -8.18 9.50 -24.79
C GLU A 223 -7.11 8.59 -25.40
N LEU A 224 -6.83 7.43 -24.79
CA LEU A 224 -5.90 6.44 -25.36
C LEU A 224 -6.43 5.86 -26.67
N ALA A 225 -7.72 5.52 -26.75
CA ALA A 225 -8.31 5.03 -27.98
C ALA A 225 -8.21 6.06 -29.11
N GLN A 226 -8.46 7.34 -28.82
CA GLN A 226 -8.30 8.44 -29.80
C GLN A 226 -6.84 8.65 -30.21
N LEU A 227 -5.92 8.57 -29.26
CA LEU A 227 -4.48 8.67 -29.51
C LEU A 227 -4.01 7.56 -30.46
N LEU A 228 -4.50 6.34 -30.29
CA LEU A 228 -4.13 5.17 -31.10
C LEU A 228 -4.58 5.28 -32.56
N VAL A 229 -5.72 5.92 -32.82
CA VAL A 229 -6.24 6.18 -34.17
C VAL A 229 -5.85 7.56 -34.73
N GLN A 230 -4.86 8.21 -34.12
CA GLN A 230 -4.34 9.53 -34.53
C GLN A 230 -5.35 10.69 -34.50
N ARG A 231 -6.37 10.60 -33.67
CA ARG A 231 -7.38 11.66 -33.49
C ARG A 231 -7.10 12.58 -32.30
N ALA A 232 -6.04 12.29 -31.52
CA ALA A 232 -5.61 13.10 -30.40
C ALA A 232 -4.12 13.43 -30.51
N ASP A 233 -3.75 14.63 -30.01
CA ASP A 233 -2.37 15.10 -29.94
C ASP A 233 -1.73 14.71 -28.61
N ALA A 234 -0.57 14.05 -28.67
CA ALA A 234 0.16 13.58 -27.48
C ALA A 234 0.62 14.74 -26.58
N LEU A 235 1.00 15.89 -27.16
CA LEU A 235 1.43 17.05 -26.39
C LEU A 235 0.27 17.67 -25.59
N VAL A 236 -0.88 17.83 -26.24
CA VAL A 236 -2.10 18.36 -25.59
C VAL A 236 -2.54 17.44 -24.46
N LEU A 237 -2.54 16.12 -24.69
CA LEU A 237 -2.90 15.14 -23.66
C LEU A 237 -1.88 15.14 -22.51
N ALA A 238 -0.57 15.23 -22.79
CA ALA A 238 0.46 15.27 -21.76
C ALA A 238 0.29 16.49 -20.84
N GLN A 239 -0.01 17.65 -21.41
CA GLN A 239 -0.29 18.86 -20.65
C GLN A 239 -1.55 18.69 -19.77
N ALA A 240 -2.65 18.19 -20.34
CA ALA A 240 -3.89 17.96 -19.61
C ALA A 240 -3.70 16.94 -18.46
N TRP A 241 -3.03 15.83 -18.74
CA TRP A 241 -2.78 14.80 -17.72
C TRP A 241 -1.86 15.29 -16.61
N SER A 242 -0.91 16.20 -16.91
CA SER A 242 0.01 16.75 -15.92
C SER A 242 -0.69 17.58 -14.83
N GLN A 243 -1.87 18.11 -15.12
CA GLN A 243 -2.67 18.95 -14.22
C GLN A 243 -3.72 18.17 -13.41
N ASP A 244 -3.99 16.89 -13.78
CA ASP A 244 -5.04 16.09 -13.14
C ASP A 244 -4.55 14.68 -12.82
N GLU A 245 -4.07 14.48 -11.59
CA GLU A 245 -3.66 13.18 -11.03
C GLU A 245 -2.80 12.32 -11.98
N PRO A 246 -1.64 12.80 -12.45
CA PRO A 246 -0.86 12.17 -13.52
C PRO A 246 -0.49 10.72 -13.23
N ARG A 247 -0.19 10.38 -11.96
CA ARG A 247 0.13 9.01 -11.57
C ARG A 247 -1.07 8.07 -11.63
N GLN A 248 -2.26 8.58 -11.30
CA GLN A 248 -3.50 7.79 -11.36
C GLN A 248 -3.92 7.58 -12.82
N ARG A 249 -3.77 8.60 -13.68
CA ARG A 249 -4.02 8.47 -15.13
C ARG A 249 -3.11 7.43 -15.76
N LEU A 250 -1.82 7.42 -15.45
CA LEU A 250 -0.89 6.38 -15.91
C LEU A 250 -1.23 5.00 -15.35
N GLN A 251 -1.76 4.91 -14.13
CA GLN A 251 -2.23 3.63 -13.57
C GLN A 251 -3.41 3.09 -14.39
N PHE A 252 -4.38 3.93 -14.71
CA PHE A 252 -5.51 3.53 -15.56
C PHE A 252 -5.06 3.21 -16.99
N ALA A 253 -4.10 3.96 -17.54
CA ALA A 253 -3.51 3.65 -18.84
C ALA A 253 -2.86 2.27 -18.85
N ALA A 254 -2.04 1.95 -17.86
CA ALA A 254 -1.43 0.62 -17.73
C ALA A 254 -2.49 -0.49 -17.66
N GLN A 255 -3.55 -0.30 -16.88
CA GLN A 255 -4.65 -1.27 -16.79
C GLN A 255 -5.36 -1.49 -18.13
N TRP A 256 -5.66 -0.43 -18.85
CA TRP A 256 -6.29 -0.53 -20.17
C TRP A 256 -5.39 -1.21 -21.19
N LEU A 257 -4.10 -0.89 -21.19
CA LEU A 257 -3.10 -1.54 -22.05
C LEU A 257 -2.95 -3.02 -21.74
N ALA A 258 -2.92 -3.39 -20.47
CA ALA A 258 -2.89 -4.80 -20.07
C ALA A 258 -4.14 -5.58 -20.51
N ARG A 259 -5.33 -4.96 -20.44
CA ARG A 259 -6.58 -5.56 -20.92
C ARG A 259 -6.60 -5.70 -22.43
N GLU A 260 -6.12 -4.69 -23.14
CA GLU A 260 -5.98 -4.72 -24.59
C GLU A 260 -5.00 -5.82 -25.02
N ALA A 261 -3.83 -5.95 -24.35
CA ALA A 261 -2.84 -6.98 -24.64
C ALA A 261 -3.39 -8.40 -24.42
N ARG A 262 -4.15 -8.61 -23.33
CA ARG A 262 -4.84 -9.90 -23.09
C ARG A 262 -5.86 -10.20 -24.19
N ALA A 263 -6.67 -9.22 -24.60
CA ALA A 263 -7.63 -9.41 -25.68
C ALA A 263 -6.92 -9.76 -26.99
N ALA A 264 -5.86 -9.05 -27.35
CA ALA A 264 -5.05 -9.30 -28.54
C ALA A 264 -4.42 -10.71 -28.51
N SER A 265 -3.94 -11.20 -27.35
CA SER A 265 -3.32 -12.52 -27.23
C SER A 265 -4.27 -13.69 -27.50
N VAL A 266 -5.56 -13.48 -27.34
CA VAL A 266 -6.63 -14.48 -27.63
C VAL A 266 -7.42 -14.17 -28.89
N GLY A 267 -6.98 -13.17 -29.66
CA GLY A 267 -7.59 -12.81 -30.95
C GLY A 267 -8.97 -12.14 -30.85
N VAL A 268 -9.30 -11.52 -29.70
CA VAL A 268 -10.55 -10.79 -29.52
C VAL A 268 -10.34 -9.28 -29.48
N ARG A 269 -11.38 -8.54 -29.82
CA ARG A 269 -11.33 -7.06 -29.78
C ARG A 269 -11.24 -6.57 -28.33
N GLY A 270 -10.18 -5.81 -28.03
CA GLY A 270 -9.96 -5.24 -26.70
C GLY A 270 -10.68 -3.88 -26.48
N PRO A 271 -10.59 -3.35 -25.24
CA PRO A 271 -11.29 -2.11 -24.84
C PRO A 271 -10.81 -0.83 -25.54
N LEU A 272 -9.59 -0.83 -26.06
CA LEU A 272 -9.03 0.30 -26.82
C LEU A 272 -9.20 0.12 -28.34
N ALA A 273 -9.60 -1.07 -28.78
CA ALA A 273 -9.75 -1.44 -30.19
C ALA A 273 -8.53 -1.03 -31.07
N SER A 274 -7.33 -1.22 -30.51
CA SER A 274 -6.08 -0.67 -31.04
C SER A 274 -5.60 -1.35 -32.33
N GLY A 275 -6.00 -2.60 -32.55
CA GLY A 275 -5.46 -3.45 -33.63
C GLY A 275 -3.95 -3.72 -33.55
N ARG A 276 -3.32 -3.39 -32.41
CA ARG A 276 -1.89 -3.59 -32.21
C ARG A 276 -1.59 -5.01 -31.72
N ASP A 277 -0.38 -5.46 -32.01
CA ASP A 277 0.11 -6.74 -31.53
C ASP A 277 0.41 -6.73 -30.01
N THR A 278 0.39 -7.91 -29.41
CA THR A 278 0.58 -8.08 -27.97
C THR A 278 1.93 -7.55 -27.49
N ALA A 279 3.00 -7.70 -28.27
CA ALA A 279 4.35 -7.28 -27.87
C ALA A 279 4.44 -5.74 -27.77
N THR A 280 3.82 -5.03 -28.69
CA THR A 280 3.71 -3.56 -28.66
C THR A 280 2.93 -3.07 -27.45
N LEU A 281 1.79 -3.71 -27.15
CA LEU A 281 0.94 -3.35 -26.01
C LEU A 281 1.63 -3.63 -24.67
N VAL A 282 2.38 -4.70 -24.55
CA VAL A 282 3.19 -5.01 -23.35
C VAL A 282 4.30 -3.96 -23.16
N ARG A 283 5.01 -3.56 -24.21
CA ARG A 283 6.01 -2.47 -24.11
C ARG A 283 5.37 -1.16 -23.61
N TRP A 284 4.19 -0.82 -24.08
CA TRP A 284 3.49 0.38 -23.61
C TRP A 284 3.02 0.26 -22.17
N PHE A 285 2.57 -0.91 -21.76
CA PHE A 285 2.28 -1.20 -20.36
C PHE A 285 3.51 -0.98 -19.46
N ASP A 286 4.67 -1.49 -19.86
CA ASP A 286 5.93 -1.33 -19.14
C ASP A 286 6.33 0.14 -19.06
N GLN A 287 6.18 0.90 -20.14
CA GLN A 287 6.45 2.33 -20.16
C GLN A 287 5.49 3.13 -19.27
N ALA A 288 4.21 2.78 -19.22
CA ALA A 288 3.27 3.40 -18.29
C ALA A 288 3.68 3.19 -16.83
N ASN A 289 4.16 1.99 -16.49
CA ASN A 289 4.65 1.69 -15.15
C ASN A 289 5.97 2.41 -14.84
N LEU A 290 6.90 2.48 -15.80
CA LEU A 290 8.14 3.25 -15.66
C LEU A 290 7.84 4.74 -15.44
N ALA A 291 6.95 5.33 -16.22
CA ALA A 291 6.52 6.71 -16.06
C ALA A 291 5.91 6.97 -14.67
N ARG A 292 5.11 6.03 -14.14
CA ARG A 292 4.57 6.10 -12.76
C ARG A 292 5.65 6.11 -11.69
N GLU A 293 6.71 5.32 -11.87
CA GLU A 293 7.84 5.31 -10.93
C GLU A 293 8.64 6.61 -11.02
N LEU A 294 8.91 7.13 -12.23
CA LEU A 294 9.59 8.41 -12.42
C LEU A 294 8.84 9.57 -11.73
N LEU A 295 7.51 9.57 -11.80
CA LEU A 295 6.67 10.58 -11.14
C LEU A 295 6.64 10.49 -9.60
N ARG A 296 7.39 9.59 -8.98
CA ARG A 296 7.65 9.61 -7.54
C ARG A 296 8.77 10.59 -7.17
N GLY A 297 9.65 10.88 -8.12
CA GLY A 297 10.76 11.81 -7.95
C GLY A 297 10.39 13.25 -8.33
N PRO A 298 11.31 14.19 -8.14
CA PRO A 298 11.13 15.59 -8.49
C PRO A 298 11.37 15.83 -10.00
N VAL A 299 10.51 15.22 -10.84
CA VAL A 299 10.59 15.31 -12.31
C VAL A 299 9.43 16.14 -12.87
N ARG A 300 9.63 16.72 -14.04
CA ARG A 300 8.57 17.41 -14.77
C ARG A 300 7.57 16.40 -15.31
N SER A 301 6.35 16.43 -14.78
CA SER A 301 5.29 15.47 -15.13
C SER A 301 4.87 15.55 -16.59
N ASP A 302 4.82 16.75 -17.16
CA ASP A 302 4.47 16.98 -18.56
C ASP A 302 5.43 16.29 -19.54
N LEU A 303 6.74 16.30 -19.25
CA LEU A 303 7.74 15.63 -20.09
C LEU A 303 7.68 14.10 -19.98
N VAL A 304 7.51 13.57 -18.78
CA VAL A 304 7.37 12.11 -18.56
C VAL A 304 6.11 11.58 -19.25
N LEU A 305 5.00 12.34 -19.17
CA LEU A 305 3.76 12.00 -19.84
C LEU A 305 3.86 12.10 -21.36
N LEU A 306 4.54 13.14 -21.86
CA LEU A 306 4.77 13.30 -23.30
C LEU A 306 5.59 12.13 -23.87
N ASP A 307 6.65 11.72 -23.18
CA ASP A 307 7.45 10.56 -23.59
C ASP A 307 6.56 9.31 -23.69
N PHE A 308 5.78 8.99 -22.65
CA PHE A 308 4.83 7.88 -22.65
C PHE A 308 3.80 7.96 -23.79
N LEU A 309 3.17 9.10 -23.99
CA LEU A 309 2.10 9.26 -25.00
C LEU A 309 2.65 9.32 -26.42
N SER A 310 3.95 9.66 -26.60
CA SER A 310 4.63 9.72 -27.90
C SER A 310 5.17 8.39 -28.39
N LEU A 311 5.26 7.37 -27.55
CA LEU A 311 5.79 6.03 -27.92
C LEU A 311 5.08 5.37 -29.11
N ARG A 312 3.91 5.85 -29.46
CA ARG A 312 3.18 5.50 -30.67
C ARG A 312 4.00 5.73 -31.97
N ALA A 313 4.84 6.77 -32.01
CA ALA A 313 5.56 7.17 -33.22
C ALA A 313 6.71 6.22 -33.59
N VAL A 314 7.17 5.37 -32.65
CA VAL A 314 8.34 4.51 -32.83
C VAL A 314 7.98 3.10 -33.33
N ALA A 315 6.70 2.75 -33.39
CA ALA A 315 6.20 1.41 -33.78
C ALA A 315 5.43 1.42 -35.10
N ALA A 316 5.93 2.15 -36.11
CA ALA A 316 5.47 2.08 -37.50
C ALA A 316 6.50 1.34 -38.35
#